data_7151b40db533c7321119340735de61f5
#
_entry.id   7151b40db533c7321119340735de61f5
#
_cell.length_a   1.000
_cell.length_b   1.000
_cell.length_c   1.000
_cell.angle_alpha   90.00
_cell.angle_beta   90.00
_cell.angle_gamma   90.00
#
_symmetry.space_group_name_H-M   'P 1'
#
loop_
_entity.id
_entity.type
_entity.pdbx_description
1 polymer ?
#
loop_
_entity_poly.entity_id
_entity_poly.type
_entity_poly.pdbx_seq_one_letter_code
_entity_poly.pdbx_strand_id
1 'polypeptide(L)' 'LKKQEAKLLIESFIKLPGVGAKSAKAFYEAGFKSTKEIISAKDKDLLAIPGVGVNLVKKLREQK' A
#
# COMPACT_ATOMS: atom_id res chain seq x y z
N LEU A 1 9.87 16.91 9.27
CA LEU A 1 10.09 15.59 9.86
C LEU A 1 8.97 14.63 9.47
N LYS A 2 7.73 15.04 9.72
CA LYS A 2 6.60 14.20 9.37
C LYS A 2 6.49 14.01 7.86
N LYS A 3 6.87 15.01 7.10
CA LYS A 3 6.86 14.92 5.65
C LYS A 3 7.86 13.89 5.15
N GLN A 4 9.02 13.80 5.80
CA GLN A 4 10.02 12.84 5.43
C GLN A 4 9.58 11.42 5.74
N GLU A 5 8.90 11.22 6.86
CA GLU A 5 8.39 9.91 7.20
C GLU A 5 7.36 9.45 6.18
N ALA A 6 6.47 10.34 5.77
CA ALA A 6 5.48 10.01 4.76
C ALA A 6 6.14 9.62 3.45
N LYS A 7 7.14 10.38 3.06
CA LYS A 7 7.85 10.10 1.81
C LYS A 7 8.54 8.74 1.85
N LEU A 8 9.21 8.44 2.96
CA LEU A 8 9.91 7.16 3.11
C LEU A 8 8.93 5.99 3.07
N LEU A 9 7.79 6.13 3.74
CA LEU A 9 6.78 5.09 3.73
C LEU A 9 6.21 4.90 2.34
N ILE A 10 5.89 5.97 1.66
CA ILE A 10 5.34 5.91 0.32
C ILE A 10 6.34 5.25 -0.63
N GLU A 11 7.62 5.59 -0.50
CA GLU A 11 8.65 4.99 -1.33
C GLU A 11 8.78 3.49 -1.06
N SER A 12 8.66 3.09 0.19
CA SER A 12 8.67 1.67 0.52
C SER A 12 7.49 0.95 -0.09
N PHE A 13 6.32 1.58 -0.05
CA PHE A 13 5.11 0.98 -0.62
C PHE A 13 5.22 0.83 -2.13
N ILE A 14 5.85 1.79 -2.80
CA ILE A 14 6.02 1.74 -4.26
C ILE A 14 6.83 0.52 -4.67
N LYS A 15 7.68 0.02 -3.80
CA LYS A 15 8.48 -1.17 -4.10
C LYS A 15 7.63 -2.43 -4.19
N LEU A 16 6.42 -2.39 -3.67
CA LEU A 16 5.54 -3.54 -3.77
C LEU A 16 5.03 -3.70 -5.21
N PRO A 17 4.80 -4.95 -5.65
CA PRO A 17 4.34 -5.19 -7.02
C PRO A 17 2.98 -4.58 -7.27
N GLY A 18 2.85 -3.88 -8.37
CA GLY A 18 1.59 -3.26 -8.76
C GLY A 18 1.25 -1.98 -8.03
N VAL A 19 2.08 -1.56 -7.07
CA VAL A 19 1.83 -0.35 -6.29
C VAL A 19 2.56 0.83 -6.93
N GLY A 20 1.81 1.83 -7.36
CA GLY A 20 2.38 3.06 -7.87
C GLY A 20 2.32 4.15 -6.82
N ALA A 21 2.73 5.36 -7.20
CA ALA A 21 2.76 6.48 -6.26
C ALA A 21 1.37 6.77 -5.68
N LYS A 22 0.33 6.68 -6.51
CA LYS A 22 -1.03 6.94 -6.04
C LYS A 22 -1.49 5.90 -5.04
N SER A 23 -1.24 4.63 -5.33
CA SER A 23 -1.64 3.56 -4.42
C SER A 23 -0.84 3.62 -3.13
N ALA A 24 0.45 3.90 -3.24
CA ALA A 24 1.29 4.03 -2.05
C ALA A 24 0.78 5.13 -1.13
N LYS A 25 0.42 6.26 -1.71
CA LYS A 25 -0.13 7.36 -0.93
C LYS A 25 -1.45 6.96 -0.29
N ALA A 26 -2.29 6.23 -1.03
CA ALA A 26 -3.56 5.76 -0.49
C ALA A 26 -3.36 4.84 0.71
N PHE A 27 -2.39 3.95 0.65
CA PHE A 27 -2.06 3.09 1.78
C PHE A 27 -1.61 3.91 2.98
N TYR A 28 -0.76 4.90 2.74
CA TYR A 28 -0.29 5.75 3.80
C TYR A 28 -1.46 6.48 4.48
N GLU A 29 -2.36 7.02 3.69
CA GLU A 29 -3.51 7.75 4.21
C GLU A 29 -4.50 6.83 4.93
N ALA A 30 -4.53 5.57 4.54
CA ALA A 30 -5.38 4.58 5.20
C ALA A 30 -4.87 4.17 6.57
N GLY A 31 -3.64 4.55 6.90
CA GLY A 31 -3.09 4.25 8.21
C GLY A 31 -2.03 3.17 8.23
N PHE A 32 -1.68 2.63 7.08
CA PHE A 32 -0.63 1.61 7.02
C PHE A 32 0.74 2.26 7.25
N LYS A 33 1.53 1.65 8.10
CA LYS A 33 2.83 2.17 8.48
C LYS A 33 3.99 1.36 7.95
N SER A 34 3.72 0.21 7.36
CA SER A 34 4.79 -0.61 6.80
C SER A 34 4.21 -1.52 5.72
N THR A 35 5.10 -2.05 4.88
CA THR A 35 4.68 -2.98 3.85
C THR A 35 4.12 -4.27 4.45
N LYS A 36 4.63 -4.67 5.60
CA LYS A 36 4.12 -5.83 6.31
C LYS A 36 2.64 -5.68 6.64
N GLU A 37 2.25 -4.49 7.08
CA GLU A 37 0.85 -4.24 7.41
C GLU A 37 -0.03 -4.37 6.19
N ILE A 38 0.45 -3.91 5.05
CA ILE A 38 -0.29 -4.03 3.80
C ILE A 38 -0.45 -5.49 3.42
N ILE A 39 0.63 -6.24 3.48
CA ILE A 39 0.61 -7.65 3.10
C ILE A 39 -0.24 -8.48 4.05
N SER A 40 -0.24 -8.13 5.32
CA SER A 40 -1.03 -8.83 6.33
C SER A 40 -2.50 -8.45 6.34
N ALA A 41 -2.85 -7.32 5.72
CA ALA A 41 -4.22 -6.87 5.70
C ALA A 41 -5.09 -7.80 4.86
N LYS A 42 -6.37 -7.83 5.19
CA LYS A 42 -7.31 -8.65 4.43
C LYS A 42 -7.66 -7.97 3.12
N ASP A 43 -8.03 -8.78 2.13
CA ASP A 43 -8.40 -8.24 0.82
C ASP A 43 -9.48 -7.19 0.94
N LYS A 44 -10.51 -7.43 1.78
CA LYS A 44 -11.58 -6.47 1.92
C LYS A 44 -11.10 -5.17 2.53
N ASP A 45 -10.12 -5.21 3.41
CA ASP A 45 -9.55 -3.98 3.98
C ASP A 45 -8.81 -3.19 2.90
N LEU A 46 -8.06 -3.88 2.06
CA LEU A 46 -7.33 -3.24 0.98
C LEU A 46 -8.28 -2.68 -0.07
N LEU A 47 -9.32 -3.43 -0.39
CA LEU A 47 -10.29 -3.00 -1.41
C LEU A 47 -11.13 -1.82 -0.94
N ALA A 48 -11.23 -1.61 0.36
CA ALA A 48 -11.93 -0.46 0.92
C ALA A 48 -11.16 0.83 0.74
N ILE A 49 -9.88 0.75 0.42
CA ILE A 49 -9.04 1.94 0.26
C ILE A 49 -9.28 2.56 -1.11
N PRO A 50 -9.59 3.87 -1.18
CA PRO A 50 -9.74 4.53 -2.48
C PRO A 50 -8.45 4.44 -3.28
N GLY A 51 -8.55 4.09 -4.54
CA GLY A 51 -7.38 3.96 -5.41
C GLY A 51 -6.78 2.57 -5.44
N VAL A 52 -7.27 1.66 -4.60
CA VAL A 52 -6.80 0.27 -4.59
C VAL A 52 -7.87 -0.61 -5.22
N GLY A 53 -7.49 -1.29 -6.28
CA GLY A 53 -8.42 -2.18 -7.00
C GLY A 53 -8.08 -3.64 -6.82
N VAL A 54 -8.95 -4.49 -7.34
CA VAL A 54 -8.78 -5.94 -7.28
C VAL A 54 -7.46 -6.36 -7.92
N ASN A 55 -7.11 -5.73 -9.03
CA ASN A 55 -5.87 -6.09 -9.73
C ASN A 55 -4.64 -5.86 -8.86
N LEU A 56 -4.65 -4.76 -8.12
CA LEU A 56 -3.54 -4.45 -7.22
C LEU A 56 -3.45 -5.49 -6.11
N VAL A 57 -4.59 -5.82 -5.51
CA VAL A 57 -4.62 -6.81 -4.43
C VAL A 57 -4.12 -8.16 -4.94
N LYS A 58 -4.52 -8.55 -6.12
CA LYS A 58 -4.05 -9.79 -6.72
C LYS A 58 -2.54 -9.81 -6.88
N LYS A 59 -1.98 -8.72 -7.36
CA LYS A 59 -0.53 -8.64 -7.54
C LYS A 59 0.21 -8.74 -6.22
N LEU A 60 -0.35 -8.14 -5.18
CA LEU A 60 0.24 -8.24 -3.86
C LEU A 60 0.22 -9.67 -3.34
N ARG A 61 -0.85 -10.40 -3.62
CA ARG A 61 -0.95 -11.80 -3.17
C ARG A 61 -0.07 -12.75 -3.96
N GLU A 62 0.24 -12.41 -5.19
CA GLU A 62 1.12 -13.22 -6.01
C GLU A 62 2.56 -13.16 -5.54
N GLN A 63 2.94 -12.14 -4.85
CA GLN A 63 4.27 -12.00 -4.29
C GLN A 63 4.38 -12.79 -3.01
N LYS A 64 5.29 -13.67 -2.95
CA LYS A 64 5.49 -14.42 -1.72
C LYS A 64 6.84 -14.22 -1.12
#